data_474be3860f9db79aafdab286ebf5c911
#
_entry.id   474be3860f9db79aafdab286ebf5c911
#
_cell.length_a   1.000
_cell.length_b   1.000
_cell.length_c   1.000
_cell.angle_alpha   90.00
_cell.angle_beta   90.00
_cell.angle_gamma   90.00
#
_symmetry.space_group_name_H-M   'P 1'
#
loop_
_entity.id
_entity.type
_entity.pdbx_description
1 polymer ?
#
loop_
_entity_poly.entity_id
_entity_poly.type
_entity_poly.pdbx_seq_one_letter_code
_entity_poly.pdbx_strand_id
1 'polypeptide(L)'
;MSDVKVSVPGGVTRSRTFPKIELHVHLEGAVRARTLLRIARRNDVPLPADTVEGLAGLYQFRDFEHFIEVWRLTTRALRREQDFRQVVTDYAAEAASHGAVYLEGIFTPAEPVGRGSGWDEVFAGYCDGARQAAEQHGVQVRLTPDIPRGCSLEIAEQTARYAVAYRDRGVVGIGLGGPEAQYPPEPYARAFEIARDGGLGSVPHAGEAAGPSSVRGALDTLRPDRIRHGLRAADDPGLLRELAARGVVLDVCPISNLRTGVVSTLAHHPLPMMVAAGVACSVSTDDPAMFDTDLSADYAAARALGVTARECYVAGQRGALCDEQTKSELQRIGDSFDWDAAEFD
;
A
#
# COMPACT_ATOMS: atom_id res chain seq x y z
N MET A 1 -10.53 28.92 6.20
CA MET A 1 -9.71 27.74 6.61
C MET A 1 -8.36 27.94 5.97
N SER A 2 -7.35 28.16 6.78
CA SER A 2 -6.02 28.58 6.35
C SER A 2 -5.27 27.40 5.75
N ASP A 3 -4.69 27.64 4.54
CA ASP A 3 -3.79 26.71 3.84
C ASP A 3 -2.67 26.25 4.76
N VAL A 4 -2.75 25.02 5.24
CA VAL A 4 -1.62 24.36 5.88
C VAL A 4 -0.72 23.84 4.76
N LYS A 5 0.14 24.74 4.24
CA LYS A 5 1.30 24.31 3.48
C LYS A 5 2.24 23.60 4.44
N VAL A 6 2.30 22.28 4.39
CA VAL A 6 3.39 21.52 4.99
C VAL A 6 4.63 21.84 4.17
N SER A 7 5.40 22.84 4.60
CA SER A 7 6.71 23.17 4.06
C SER A 7 7.69 22.12 4.59
N VAL A 8 8.10 21.21 3.74
CA VAL A 8 9.29 20.39 3.99
C VAL A 8 10.51 21.32 3.87
N PRO A 9 11.39 21.42 4.87
CA PRO A 9 12.55 22.29 4.79
C PRO A 9 13.42 21.93 3.57
N GLY A 10 13.67 22.91 2.70
CA GLY A 10 14.49 22.75 1.51
C GLY A 10 15.95 22.55 1.83
N GLY A 11 16.62 21.78 0.97
CA GLY A 11 18.06 21.55 0.95
C GLY A 11 18.41 20.06 1.02
N VAL A 12 17.82 19.25 0.13
CA VAL A 12 18.21 17.83 0.04
C VAL A 12 19.47 17.73 -0.79
N THR A 13 20.63 17.65 -0.12
CA THR A 13 21.78 16.90 -0.64
C THR A 13 21.27 15.51 -0.98
N ARG A 14 21.61 14.98 -2.18
CA ARG A 14 21.24 13.60 -2.56
C ARG A 14 21.86 12.64 -1.56
N SER A 15 21.10 12.29 -0.54
CA SER A 15 21.40 11.25 0.42
C SER A 15 21.61 9.94 -0.36
N ARG A 16 22.59 9.13 0.06
CA ARG A 16 22.72 7.75 -0.43
C ARG A 16 21.39 7.06 -0.15
N THR A 17 20.68 6.66 -1.20
CA THR A 17 19.40 5.98 -1.08
C THR A 17 19.62 4.67 -0.32
N PHE A 18 19.19 4.62 0.95
CA PHE A 18 19.21 3.38 1.72
C PHE A 18 18.14 2.42 1.22
N PRO A 19 18.33 1.09 1.41
CA PRO A 19 17.34 0.11 0.98
C PRO A 19 16.03 0.29 1.74
N LYS A 20 14.92 0.18 1.02
CA LYS A 20 13.57 0.30 1.58
C LYS A 20 12.72 -0.91 1.18
N ILE A 21 11.78 -1.25 2.05
CA ILE A 21 10.73 -2.24 1.81
C ILE A 21 9.41 -1.51 1.92
N GLU A 22 8.52 -1.71 0.95
CA GLU A 22 7.19 -1.13 0.93
C GLU A 22 6.14 -2.23 0.85
N LEU A 23 5.22 -2.29 1.82
CA LEU A 23 4.24 -3.37 1.95
C LEU A 23 2.80 -2.92 1.73
N HIS A 24 2.59 -1.60 1.53
CA HIS A 24 1.26 -1.03 1.42
C HIS A 24 1.28 0.13 0.41
N VAL A 25 1.05 -0.20 -0.85
CA VAL A 25 0.86 0.78 -1.91
C VAL A 25 -0.25 0.33 -2.85
N HIS A 26 -1.26 1.19 -3.03
CA HIS A 26 -2.31 0.98 -4.03
C HIS A 26 -1.78 1.36 -5.41
N LEU A 27 -1.67 0.38 -6.29
CA LEU A 27 -1.11 0.59 -7.64
C LEU A 27 -1.98 1.55 -8.46
N GLU A 28 -3.29 1.54 -8.26
CA GLU A 28 -4.19 2.52 -8.85
C GLU A 28 -3.95 3.94 -8.32
N GLY A 29 -3.64 4.08 -7.04
CA GLY A 29 -3.30 5.35 -6.38
C GLY A 29 -1.88 5.83 -6.63
N ALA A 30 -1.05 4.96 -7.22
CA ALA A 30 0.31 5.29 -7.64
C ALA A 30 0.41 5.86 -9.09
N VAL A 31 -0.72 5.95 -9.80
CA VAL A 31 -0.75 6.39 -11.20
C VAL A 31 -0.50 7.89 -11.30
N ARG A 32 0.73 8.29 -11.58
CA ARG A 32 1.10 9.69 -11.80
C ARG A 32 0.41 10.28 -13.03
N ALA A 33 0.19 11.60 -13.04
CA ALA A 33 -0.51 12.33 -14.10
C ALA A 33 0.02 12.00 -15.52
N ARG A 34 1.34 11.83 -15.68
CA ARG A 34 1.96 11.45 -16.96
C ARG A 34 1.52 10.07 -17.43
N THR A 35 1.49 9.10 -16.54
CA THR A 35 1.04 7.73 -16.84
C THR A 35 -0.44 7.71 -17.12
N LEU A 36 -1.25 8.40 -16.32
CA LEU A 36 -2.70 8.54 -16.54
C LEU A 36 -3.00 9.11 -17.93
N LEU A 37 -2.34 10.20 -18.31
CA LEU A 37 -2.55 10.83 -19.61
C LEU A 37 -2.24 9.88 -20.78
N ARG A 38 -1.16 9.11 -20.68
CA ARG A 38 -0.74 8.12 -21.68
C ARG A 38 -1.73 6.99 -21.81
N ILE A 39 -2.20 6.44 -20.69
CA ILE A 39 -3.19 5.34 -20.66
C ILE A 39 -4.54 5.84 -21.17
N ALA A 40 -5.01 6.99 -20.72
CA ALA A 40 -6.29 7.54 -21.14
C ALA A 40 -6.35 7.83 -22.64
N ARG A 41 -5.27 8.40 -23.23
CA ARG A 41 -5.15 8.60 -24.69
C ARG A 41 -5.21 7.27 -25.45
N ARG A 42 -4.53 6.23 -24.95
CA ARG A 42 -4.54 4.89 -25.57
C ARG A 42 -5.92 4.25 -25.57
N ASN A 43 -6.72 4.51 -24.55
CA ASN A 43 -8.03 3.89 -24.35
C ASN A 43 -9.20 4.80 -24.71
N ASP A 44 -8.94 5.96 -25.34
CA ASP A 44 -9.94 6.96 -25.69
C ASP A 44 -10.83 7.36 -24.51
N VAL A 45 -10.22 7.51 -23.32
CA VAL A 45 -10.91 7.95 -22.11
C VAL A 45 -10.76 9.45 -21.96
N PRO A 46 -11.87 10.23 -21.95
CA PRO A 46 -11.79 11.66 -21.74
C PRO A 46 -11.30 11.98 -20.31
N LEU A 47 -10.37 12.90 -20.21
CA LEU A 47 -9.87 13.45 -18.94
C LEU A 47 -10.24 14.95 -18.86
N PRO A 48 -10.30 15.52 -17.65
CA PRO A 48 -10.62 16.94 -17.47
C PRO A 48 -9.54 17.89 -18.00
N ALA A 49 -8.34 17.38 -18.26
CA ALA A 49 -7.22 18.12 -18.87
C ALA A 49 -6.42 17.19 -19.79
N ASP A 50 -5.75 17.77 -20.77
CA ASP A 50 -4.95 17.07 -21.79
C ASP A 50 -3.43 17.26 -21.62
N THR A 51 -3.02 17.93 -20.54
CA THR A 51 -1.62 18.14 -20.16
C THR A 51 -1.30 17.54 -18.78
N VAL A 52 -0.02 17.24 -18.54
CA VAL A 52 0.45 16.69 -17.25
C VAL A 52 0.18 17.68 -16.12
N GLU A 53 0.46 18.96 -16.36
CA GLU A 53 0.28 20.03 -15.38
C GLU A 53 -1.19 20.23 -15.02
N GLY A 54 -2.07 20.18 -16.03
CA GLY A 54 -3.52 20.26 -15.82
C GLY A 54 -4.06 19.10 -15.00
N LEU A 55 -3.55 17.87 -15.23
CA LEU A 55 -3.94 16.69 -14.47
C LEU A 55 -3.34 16.64 -13.06
N ALA A 56 -2.14 17.19 -12.86
CA ALA A 56 -1.54 17.25 -11.52
C ALA A 56 -2.40 18.06 -10.53
N GLY A 57 -3.16 19.05 -11.02
CA GLY A 57 -4.11 19.79 -10.20
C GLY A 57 -5.29 18.96 -9.68
N LEU A 58 -5.61 17.82 -10.31
CA LEU A 58 -6.67 16.92 -9.85
C LEU A 58 -6.33 16.24 -8.52
N TYR A 59 -5.04 16.03 -8.24
CA TYR A 59 -4.57 15.40 -7.01
C TYR A 59 -4.51 16.35 -5.81
N GLN A 60 -5.04 17.58 -5.95
CA GLN A 60 -5.27 18.50 -4.84
C GLN A 60 -6.71 18.37 -4.35
N PHE A 61 -6.94 17.47 -3.40
CA PHE A 61 -8.28 17.17 -2.92
C PHE A 61 -8.81 18.25 -1.97
N ARG A 62 -10.10 18.54 -2.12
CA ARG A 62 -10.84 19.43 -1.22
C ARG A 62 -11.35 18.69 0.01
N ASP A 63 -11.73 17.44 -0.17
CA ASP A 63 -12.34 16.55 0.81
C ASP A 63 -12.23 15.09 0.34
N PHE A 64 -12.69 14.16 1.18
CA PHE A 64 -12.67 12.74 0.87
C PHE A 64 -13.55 12.35 -0.34
N GLU A 65 -14.66 13.05 -0.55
CA GLU A 65 -15.53 12.77 -1.71
C GLU A 65 -14.80 13.09 -3.02
N HIS A 66 -14.10 14.22 -3.07
CA HIS A 66 -13.29 14.60 -4.22
C HIS A 66 -12.12 13.61 -4.45
N PHE A 67 -11.49 13.10 -3.38
CA PHE A 67 -10.50 12.02 -3.49
C PHE A 67 -11.10 10.79 -4.20
N ILE A 68 -12.27 10.33 -3.78
CA ILE A 68 -12.95 9.17 -4.40
C ILE A 68 -13.33 9.45 -5.85
N GLU A 69 -13.75 10.66 -6.20
CA GLU A 69 -14.03 11.05 -7.59
C GLU A 69 -12.78 10.94 -8.47
N VAL A 70 -11.66 11.46 -8.01
CA VAL A 70 -10.37 11.40 -8.73
C VAL A 70 -9.87 9.97 -8.82
N TRP A 71 -9.96 9.19 -7.75
CA TRP A 71 -9.61 7.77 -7.74
C TRP A 71 -10.43 7.00 -8.80
N ARG A 72 -11.75 7.22 -8.85
CA ARG A 72 -12.62 6.61 -9.87
C ARG A 72 -12.26 7.07 -11.28
N LEU A 73 -11.89 8.34 -11.46
CA LEU A 73 -11.45 8.87 -12.74
C LEU A 73 -10.17 8.16 -13.21
N THR A 74 -9.19 8.02 -12.35
CA THR A 74 -7.93 7.34 -12.63
C THR A 74 -8.17 5.87 -13.00
N THR A 75 -8.91 5.15 -12.17
CA THR A 75 -9.17 3.72 -12.36
C THR A 75 -9.99 3.42 -13.61
N ARG A 76 -10.88 4.35 -14.07
CA ARG A 76 -11.62 4.20 -15.32
C ARG A 76 -10.74 4.17 -16.57
N ALA A 77 -9.55 4.76 -16.50
CA ALA A 77 -8.61 4.74 -17.60
C ALA A 77 -7.97 3.36 -17.78
N LEU A 78 -7.87 2.56 -16.72
CA LEU A 78 -7.29 1.21 -16.71
C LEU A 78 -8.31 0.21 -17.26
N ARG A 79 -8.09 -0.32 -18.46
CA ARG A 79 -9.06 -1.17 -19.16
C ARG A 79 -8.50 -2.46 -19.71
N ARG A 80 -7.20 -2.50 -20.01
CA ARG A 80 -6.55 -3.60 -20.74
C ARG A 80 -5.35 -4.11 -19.94
N GLU A 81 -4.97 -5.34 -20.17
CA GLU A 81 -3.80 -5.98 -19.56
C GLU A 81 -2.56 -5.09 -19.58
N GLN A 82 -2.28 -4.44 -20.73
CA GLN A 82 -1.13 -3.54 -20.87
C GLN A 82 -1.20 -2.31 -19.96
N ASP A 83 -2.38 -1.87 -19.53
CA ASP A 83 -2.56 -0.74 -18.63
C ASP A 83 -2.15 -1.13 -17.21
N PHE A 84 -2.66 -2.29 -16.75
CA PHE A 84 -2.31 -2.85 -15.44
C PHE A 84 -0.81 -3.15 -15.34
N ARG A 85 -0.23 -3.75 -16.39
CA ARG A 85 1.22 -3.98 -16.48
C ARG A 85 2.01 -2.68 -16.39
N GLN A 86 1.59 -1.65 -17.13
CA GLN A 86 2.28 -0.35 -17.15
C GLN A 86 2.26 0.33 -15.78
N VAL A 87 1.14 0.29 -15.07
CA VAL A 87 1.03 0.87 -13.72
C VAL A 87 2.07 0.28 -12.78
N VAL A 88 2.23 -1.04 -12.76
CA VAL A 88 3.23 -1.71 -11.93
C VAL A 88 4.65 -1.30 -12.30
N THR A 89 4.98 -1.33 -13.60
CA THR A 89 6.35 -1.00 -14.05
C THR A 89 6.70 0.45 -13.83
N ASP A 90 5.77 1.38 -14.08
CA ASP A 90 6.01 2.82 -13.87
C ASP A 90 6.21 3.13 -12.36
N TYR A 91 5.40 2.51 -11.48
CA TYR A 91 5.57 2.68 -10.04
C TYR A 91 6.85 2.02 -9.52
N ALA A 92 7.16 0.82 -9.94
CA ALA A 92 8.39 0.14 -9.52
C ALA A 92 9.66 0.93 -9.92
N ALA A 93 9.66 1.58 -11.09
CA ALA A 93 10.73 2.49 -11.49
C ALA A 93 10.87 3.68 -10.54
N GLU A 94 9.75 4.26 -10.12
CA GLU A 94 9.72 5.34 -9.13
C GLU A 94 10.24 4.84 -7.77
N ALA A 95 9.68 3.75 -7.24
CA ALA A 95 10.08 3.17 -5.97
C ALA A 95 11.57 2.80 -5.92
N ALA A 96 12.12 2.23 -7.03
CA ALA A 96 13.54 1.94 -7.19
C ALA A 96 14.39 3.21 -7.06
N SER A 97 13.94 4.34 -7.64
CA SER A 97 14.65 5.62 -7.54
C SER A 97 14.73 6.16 -6.10
N HIS A 98 13.81 5.72 -5.25
CA HIS A 98 13.76 5.99 -3.81
C HIS A 98 14.43 4.90 -2.96
N GLY A 99 15.05 3.89 -3.58
CA GLY A 99 15.79 2.82 -2.88
C GLY A 99 14.95 1.60 -2.51
N ALA A 100 13.74 1.45 -3.05
CA ALA A 100 12.97 0.22 -2.83
C ALA A 100 13.70 -1.01 -3.41
N VAL A 101 13.81 -2.06 -2.63
CA VAL A 101 14.35 -3.37 -3.04
C VAL A 101 13.25 -4.42 -3.13
N TYR A 102 12.16 -4.21 -2.40
CA TYR A 102 10.98 -5.08 -2.37
C TYR A 102 9.72 -4.24 -2.15
N LEU A 103 8.65 -4.59 -2.85
CA LEU A 103 7.33 -4.00 -2.62
C LEU A 103 6.19 -5.01 -2.78
N GLU A 104 5.11 -4.80 -2.03
CA GLU A 104 3.83 -5.50 -2.19
C GLU A 104 2.77 -4.52 -2.68
N GLY A 105 2.46 -4.61 -3.98
CA GLY A 105 1.48 -3.76 -4.64
C GLY A 105 0.05 -4.27 -4.44
N ILE A 106 -0.84 -3.36 -4.07
CA ILE A 106 -2.26 -3.60 -3.93
C ILE A 106 -2.95 -3.25 -5.23
N PHE A 107 -3.93 -4.04 -5.64
CA PHE A 107 -4.85 -3.69 -6.71
C PHE A 107 -6.26 -4.21 -6.41
N THR A 108 -7.28 -3.56 -6.96
CA THR A 108 -8.69 -3.88 -6.69
C THR A 108 -9.34 -4.48 -7.94
N PRO A 109 -9.22 -5.81 -8.18
CA PRO A 109 -9.63 -6.43 -9.45
C PRO A 109 -11.13 -6.33 -9.73
N ALA A 110 -11.98 -6.29 -8.70
CA ALA A 110 -13.42 -6.18 -8.84
C ALA A 110 -13.86 -4.89 -9.56
N GLU A 111 -13.09 -3.82 -9.46
CA GLU A 111 -13.41 -2.53 -10.07
C GLU A 111 -13.33 -2.56 -11.61
N PRO A 112 -12.22 -2.93 -12.27
CA PRO A 112 -12.19 -3.06 -13.73
C PRO A 112 -13.07 -4.20 -14.21
N VAL A 113 -13.21 -5.30 -13.48
CA VAL A 113 -14.11 -6.41 -13.84
C VAL A 113 -15.57 -5.95 -13.86
N GLY A 114 -16.01 -5.16 -12.87
CA GLY A 114 -17.36 -4.57 -12.85
C GLY A 114 -17.62 -3.62 -14.04
N ARG A 115 -16.55 -3.15 -14.71
CA ARG A 115 -16.62 -2.32 -15.93
C ARG A 115 -16.43 -3.12 -17.23
N GLY A 116 -16.33 -4.44 -17.16
CA GLY A 116 -16.28 -5.34 -18.32
C GLY A 116 -14.90 -5.92 -18.66
N SER A 117 -13.85 -5.65 -17.89
CA SER A 117 -12.57 -6.35 -18.04
C SER A 117 -12.70 -7.81 -17.58
N GLY A 118 -11.91 -8.71 -18.18
CA GLY A 118 -11.84 -10.10 -17.71
C GLY A 118 -11.00 -10.21 -16.43
N TRP A 119 -11.36 -11.11 -15.50
CA TRP A 119 -10.56 -11.42 -14.32
C TRP A 119 -9.13 -11.78 -14.69
N ASP A 120 -8.95 -12.71 -15.65
CA ASP A 120 -7.63 -13.13 -16.11
C ASP A 120 -6.83 -11.97 -16.71
N GLU A 121 -7.49 -11.08 -17.47
CA GLU A 121 -6.84 -9.90 -18.06
C GLU A 121 -6.27 -8.98 -16.99
N VAL A 122 -7.03 -8.74 -15.91
CA VAL A 122 -6.60 -7.89 -14.79
C VAL A 122 -5.42 -8.53 -14.05
N PHE A 123 -5.57 -9.78 -13.61
CA PHE A 123 -4.54 -10.48 -12.85
C PHE A 123 -3.27 -10.71 -13.68
N ALA A 124 -3.42 -11.10 -14.95
CA ALA A 124 -2.29 -11.29 -15.85
C ALA A 124 -1.48 -9.99 -16.01
N GLY A 125 -2.18 -8.88 -16.25
CA GLY A 125 -1.53 -7.58 -16.43
C GLY A 125 -0.69 -7.15 -15.22
N TYR A 126 -1.24 -7.22 -14.01
CA TYR A 126 -0.51 -6.90 -12.80
C TYR A 126 0.67 -7.85 -12.55
N CYS A 127 0.48 -9.16 -12.72
CA CYS A 127 1.54 -10.16 -12.54
C CYS A 127 2.68 -10.01 -13.57
N ASP A 128 2.35 -9.73 -14.84
CA ASP A 128 3.37 -9.48 -15.86
C ASP A 128 4.12 -8.18 -15.61
N GLY A 129 3.43 -7.17 -15.07
CA GLY A 129 4.06 -5.94 -14.60
C GLY A 129 5.05 -6.19 -13.47
N ALA A 130 4.68 -7.00 -12.48
CA ALA A 130 5.54 -7.36 -11.36
C ALA A 130 6.81 -8.09 -11.83
N ARG A 131 6.68 -9.06 -12.75
CA ARG A 131 7.83 -9.75 -13.36
C ARG A 131 8.72 -8.79 -14.13
N GLN A 132 8.13 -7.94 -14.98
CA GLN A 132 8.85 -6.95 -15.78
C GLN A 132 9.58 -5.92 -14.91
N ALA A 133 8.99 -5.49 -13.79
CA ALA A 133 9.61 -4.58 -12.83
C ALA A 133 10.90 -5.17 -12.24
N ALA A 134 10.89 -6.44 -11.85
CA ALA A 134 12.07 -7.12 -11.34
C ALA A 134 13.20 -7.19 -12.39
N GLU A 135 12.84 -7.47 -13.64
CA GLU A 135 13.80 -7.54 -14.76
C GLU A 135 14.40 -6.18 -15.12
N GLN A 136 13.60 -5.11 -15.08
CA GLN A 136 14.02 -3.78 -15.58
C GLN A 136 14.59 -2.87 -14.49
N HIS A 137 14.10 -2.99 -13.27
CA HIS A 137 14.41 -2.06 -12.19
C HIS A 137 15.07 -2.73 -10.97
N GLY A 138 15.16 -4.06 -10.94
CA GLY A 138 15.76 -4.81 -9.84
C GLY A 138 14.93 -4.79 -8.56
N VAL A 139 13.67 -4.33 -8.61
CA VAL A 139 12.75 -4.33 -7.47
C VAL A 139 11.92 -5.61 -7.49
N GLN A 140 11.99 -6.38 -6.43
CA GLN A 140 11.11 -7.54 -6.26
C GLN A 140 9.70 -7.07 -5.95
N VAL A 141 8.76 -7.31 -6.88
CA VAL A 141 7.35 -6.94 -6.71
C VAL A 141 6.52 -8.19 -6.42
N ARG A 142 5.71 -8.12 -5.38
CA ARG A 142 4.65 -9.08 -5.07
C ARG A 142 3.31 -8.35 -5.05
N LEU A 143 2.23 -9.11 -5.12
CA LEU A 143 0.89 -8.56 -5.30
C LEU A 143 -0.08 -9.06 -4.23
N THR A 144 -0.92 -8.16 -3.76
CA THR A 144 -1.96 -8.45 -2.76
C THR A 144 -3.28 -7.83 -3.22
N PRO A 145 -4.09 -8.52 -4.06
CA PRO A 145 -5.38 -8.00 -4.48
C PRO A 145 -6.32 -7.75 -3.31
N ASP A 146 -7.02 -6.61 -3.36
CA ASP A 146 -7.99 -6.21 -2.34
C ASP A 146 -9.41 -6.59 -2.74
N ILE A 147 -10.14 -7.07 -1.74
CA ILE A 147 -11.59 -7.17 -1.75
C ILE A 147 -12.16 -5.80 -1.38
N PRO A 148 -12.96 -5.15 -2.23
CA PRO A 148 -13.57 -3.89 -1.86
C PRO A 148 -14.69 -4.11 -0.84
N ARG A 149 -14.64 -3.40 0.29
CA ARG A 149 -15.71 -3.43 1.30
C ARG A 149 -17.02 -2.98 0.67
N GLY A 150 -18.10 -3.67 1.02
CA GLY A 150 -19.43 -3.43 0.46
C GLY A 150 -19.72 -4.19 -0.84
N CYS A 151 -18.76 -4.92 -1.42
CA CYS A 151 -19.05 -5.82 -2.54
C CYS A 151 -19.87 -7.04 -2.08
N SER A 152 -20.46 -7.76 -3.03
CA SER A 152 -21.12 -9.02 -2.71
C SER A 152 -20.11 -10.07 -2.24
N LEU A 153 -20.55 -11.00 -1.38
CA LEU A 153 -19.71 -12.09 -0.89
C LEU A 153 -19.20 -13.00 -2.03
N GLU A 154 -19.99 -13.11 -3.10
CA GLU A 154 -19.59 -13.83 -4.30
C GLU A 154 -18.37 -13.20 -4.96
N ILE A 155 -18.35 -11.88 -5.11
CA ILE A 155 -17.20 -11.12 -5.64
C ILE A 155 -15.99 -11.28 -4.72
N ALA A 156 -16.20 -11.23 -3.40
CA ALA A 156 -15.13 -11.42 -2.42
C ALA A 156 -14.48 -12.81 -2.56
N GLU A 157 -15.29 -13.87 -2.62
CA GLU A 157 -14.80 -15.23 -2.80
C GLU A 157 -14.15 -15.43 -4.17
N GLN A 158 -14.68 -14.79 -5.22
CA GLN A 158 -14.10 -14.86 -6.55
C GLN A 158 -12.74 -14.18 -6.60
N THR A 159 -12.58 -13.01 -5.96
CA THR A 159 -11.28 -12.36 -5.79
C THR A 159 -10.26 -13.31 -5.14
N ALA A 160 -10.65 -13.99 -4.06
CA ALA A 160 -9.80 -14.95 -3.38
C ALA A 160 -9.40 -16.14 -4.26
N ARG A 161 -10.36 -16.71 -5.02
CA ARG A 161 -10.06 -17.83 -5.95
C ARG A 161 -9.10 -17.42 -7.07
N TYR A 162 -9.27 -16.25 -7.65
CA TYR A 162 -8.33 -15.73 -8.64
C TYR A 162 -6.96 -15.42 -8.02
N ALA A 163 -6.92 -14.85 -6.82
CA ALA A 163 -5.67 -14.66 -6.11
C ALA A 163 -4.88 -15.96 -5.93
N VAL A 164 -5.56 -17.04 -5.53
CA VAL A 164 -4.97 -18.39 -5.41
C VAL A 164 -4.49 -18.91 -6.76
N ALA A 165 -5.28 -18.75 -7.82
CA ALA A 165 -4.91 -19.20 -9.18
C ALA A 165 -3.65 -18.49 -9.71
N TYR A 166 -3.39 -17.25 -9.27
CA TYR A 166 -2.23 -16.47 -9.68
C TYR A 166 -1.08 -16.44 -8.66
N ARG A 167 -1.13 -17.29 -7.61
CA ARG A 167 -0.10 -17.39 -6.58
C ARG A 167 1.29 -17.62 -7.18
N ASP A 168 1.42 -18.55 -8.09
CA ASP A 168 2.70 -18.88 -8.72
C ASP A 168 3.19 -17.80 -9.72
N ARG A 169 2.39 -16.75 -9.91
CA ARG A 169 2.72 -15.55 -10.70
C ARG A 169 2.99 -14.30 -9.85
N GLY A 170 3.19 -14.49 -8.54
CA GLY A 170 3.60 -13.39 -7.64
C GLY A 170 2.50 -12.80 -6.77
N VAL A 171 1.28 -13.36 -6.78
CA VAL A 171 0.26 -13.03 -5.77
C VAL A 171 0.61 -13.75 -4.46
N VAL A 172 0.77 -13.00 -3.37
CA VAL A 172 1.24 -13.54 -2.08
C VAL A 172 0.22 -13.43 -0.95
N GLY A 173 -0.83 -12.66 -1.12
CA GLY A 173 -1.85 -12.46 -0.11
C GLY A 173 -3.11 -11.84 -0.69
N ILE A 174 -4.14 -11.67 0.14
CA ILE A 174 -5.32 -10.86 -0.16
C ILE A 174 -5.55 -9.83 0.94
N GLY A 175 -6.13 -8.69 0.54
CA GLY A 175 -6.52 -7.64 1.47
C GLY A 175 -8.02 -7.36 1.45
N LEU A 176 -8.41 -6.40 2.27
CA LEU A 176 -9.77 -5.87 2.40
C LEU A 176 -9.66 -4.37 2.53
N GLY A 177 -10.17 -3.59 1.59
CA GLY A 177 -10.07 -2.13 1.59
C GLY A 177 -11.41 -1.43 1.38
N GLY A 178 -11.47 -0.11 1.64
CA GLY A 178 -12.66 0.72 1.46
C GLY A 178 -13.32 1.15 2.76
N PRO A 179 -14.62 1.55 2.77
CA PRO A 179 -15.25 2.26 3.89
C PRO A 179 -15.38 1.38 5.14
N GLU A 180 -14.34 1.41 5.97
CA GLU A 180 -14.15 0.55 7.14
C GLU A 180 -15.28 0.66 8.17
N ALA A 181 -15.71 1.88 8.47
CA ALA A 181 -16.75 2.13 9.48
C ALA A 181 -18.13 1.56 9.08
N GLN A 182 -18.39 1.37 7.78
CA GLN A 182 -19.68 0.91 7.27
C GLN A 182 -19.72 -0.62 7.09
N TYR A 183 -18.58 -1.23 6.80
CA TYR A 183 -18.50 -2.65 6.45
C TYR A 183 -17.42 -3.35 7.29
N PRO A 184 -17.81 -4.01 8.38
CA PRO A 184 -16.89 -4.71 9.26
C PRO A 184 -16.27 -5.95 8.57
N PRO A 185 -15.16 -6.52 9.12
CA PRO A 185 -14.42 -7.59 8.45
C PRO A 185 -15.12 -8.96 8.45
N GLU A 186 -16.00 -9.23 9.39
CA GLU A 186 -16.56 -10.55 9.66
C GLU A 186 -17.25 -11.22 8.44
N PRO A 187 -18.03 -10.49 7.60
CA PRO A 187 -18.67 -11.12 6.44
C PRO A 187 -17.68 -11.68 5.42
N TYR A 188 -16.45 -11.20 5.39
CA TYR A 188 -15.43 -11.60 4.41
C TYR A 188 -14.60 -12.81 4.85
N ALA A 189 -14.86 -13.39 6.03
CA ALA A 189 -14.13 -14.53 6.60
C ALA A 189 -13.92 -15.68 5.61
N ARG A 190 -14.96 -16.02 4.83
CA ARG A 190 -14.90 -17.14 3.88
C ARG A 190 -13.92 -16.88 2.74
N ALA A 191 -13.83 -15.65 2.22
CA ALA A 191 -12.87 -15.30 1.18
C ALA A 191 -11.42 -15.42 1.70
N PHE A 192 -11.16 -14.94 2.92
CA PHE A 192 -9.84 -15.10 3.55
C PHE A 192 -9.51 -16.57 3.91
N GLU A 193 -10.49 -17.38 4.22
CA GLU A 193 -10.31 -18.83 4.40
C GLU A 193 -9.88 -19.48 3.08
N ILE A 194 -10.58 -19.19 1.97
CA ILE A 194 -10.20 -19.67 0.62
C ILE A 194 -8.77 -19.30 0.27
N ALA A 195 -8.38 -18.06 0.50
CA ALA A 195 -7.03 -17.58 0.21
C ALA A 195 -5.96 -18.32 1.04
N ARG A 196 -6.20 -18.45 2.35
CA ARG A 196 -5.30 -19.15 3.28
C ARG A 196 -5.17 -20.62 2.94
N ASP A 197 -6.28 -21.31 2.63
CA ASP A 197 -6.26 -22.71 2.20
C ASP A 197 -5.47 -22.88 0.88
N GLY A 198 -5.44 -21.83 0.03
CA GLY A 198 -4.62 -21.75 -1.16
C GLY A 198 -3.17 -21.33 -0.92
N GLY A 199 -2.75 -21.11 0.34
CA GLY A 199 -1.39 -20.76 0.71
C GLY A 199 -1.06 -19.26 0.58
N LEU A 200 -2.07 -18.38 0.58
CA LEU A 200 -1.91 -16.92 0.55
C LEU A 200 -2.02 -16.31 1.95
N GLY A 201 -1.31 -15.19 2.14
CA GLY A 201 -1.39 -14.40 3.37
C GLY A 201 -2.64 -13.52 3.45
N SER A 202 -2.87 -12.96 4.64
CA SER A 202 -3.99 -12.10 4.99
C SER A 202 -3.49 -10.71 5.39
N VAL A 203 -3.87 -9.67 4.66
CA VAL A 203 -3.39 -8.29 4.85
C VAL A 203 -4.51 -7.24 4.75
N PRO A 204 -5.54 -7.31 5.62
CA PRO A 204 -6.67 -6.38 5.58
C PRO A 204 -6.31 -4.98 6.08
N HIS A 205 -7.01 -3.94 5.58
CA HIS A 205 -7.07 -2.64 6.25
C HIS A 205 -7.95 -2.76 7.50
N ALA A 206 -7.47 -2.29 8.63
CA ALA A 206 -8.25 -2.17 9.86
C ALA A 206 -7.63 -1.13 10.80
N GLY A 207 -8.46 -0.39 11.51
CA GLY A 207 -8.01 0.63 12.46
C GLY A 207 -7.39 1.86 11.80
N GLU A 208 -7.84 2.21 10.62
CA GLU A 208 -7.57 3.50 9.97
C GLU A 208 -8.67 4.51 10.37
N ALA A 209 -9.86 4.31 9.84
CA ALA A 209 -11.02 5.19 10.04
C ALA A 209 -11.99 4.67 11.12
N ALA A 210 -11.95 3.39 11.45
CA ALA A 210 -12.72 2.79 12.54
C ALA A 210 -11.84 2.50 13.76
N GLY A 211 -12.46 2.38 14.94
CA GLY A 211 -11.76 2.22 16.21
C GLY A 211 -11.10 0.85 16.42
N PRO A 212 -10.55 0.60 17.63
CA PRO A 212 -9.85 -0.65 17.98
C PRO A 212 -10.68 -1.92 17.74
N SER A 213 -12.00 -1.84 17.78
CA SER A 213 -12.90 -2.96 17.50
C SER A 213 -12.76 -3.50 16.08
N SER A 214 -12.45 -2.65 15.09
CA SER A 214 -12.19 -3.09 13.72
C SER A 214 -10.91 -3.92 13.62
N VAL A 215 -9.86 -3.49 14.31
CA VAL A 215 -8.60 -4.26 14.42
C VAL A 215 -8.85 -5.62 15.08
N ARG A 216 -9.63 -5.65 16.19
CA ARG A 216 -10.00 -6.91 16.85
C ARG A 216 -10.81 -7.82 15.95
N GLY A 217 -11.82 -7.28 15.26
CA GLY A 217 -12.62 -8.04 14.30
C GLY A 217 -11.75 -8.66 13.19
N ALA A 218 -10.79 -7.91 12.67
CA ALA A 218 -9.82 -8.42 11.69
C ALA A 218 -8.94 -9.54 12.28
N LEU A 219 -8.38 -9.33 13.49
CA LEU A 219 -7.55 -10.34 14.19
C LEU A 219 -8.29 -11.66 14.43
N ASP A 220 -9.53 -11.57 14.87
CA ASP A 220 -10.31 -12.74 15.28
C ASP A 220 -10.87 -13.50 14.06
N THR A 221 -11.23 -12.77 13.00
CA THR A 221 -11.97 -13.35 11.88
C THR A 221 -11.08 -13.63 10.68
N LEU A 222 -10.17 -12.69 10.32
CA LEU A 222 -9.37 -12.78 9.11
C LEU A 222 -7.98 -13.37 9.35
N ARG A 223 -7.55 -13.47 10.62
CA ARG A 223 -6.25 -14.02 11.04
C ARG A 223 -5.09 -13.39 10.25
N PRO A 224 -4.90 -12.07 10.34
CA PRO A 224 -3.96 -11.36 9.49
C PRO A 224 -2.50 -11.68 9.83
N ASP A 225 -1.69 -11.80 8.79
CA ASP A 225 -0.23 -11.77 8.88
C ASP A 225 0.27 -10.35 9.14
N ARG A 226 -0.40 -9.36 8.51
CA ARG A 226 -0.22 -7.93 8.71
C ARG A 226 -1.57 -7.22 8.71
N ILE A 227 -1.59 -6.03 9.28
CA ILE A 227 -2.74 -5.12 9.20
C ILE A 227 -2.26 -3.81 8.57
N ARG A 228 -2.94 -3.38 7.52
CA ARG A 228 -2.71 -2.08 6.90
C ARG A 228 -3.25 -0.99 7.80
N HIS A 229 -2.46 0.07 7.99
CA HIS A 229 -2.60 1.15 8.96
C HIS A 229 -2.54 0.67 10.41
N GLY A 230 -3.61 0.18 10.98
CA GLY A 230 -3.66 -0.26 12.38
C GLY A 230 -3.59 0.86 13.43
N LEU A 231 -3.70 2.13 13.02
CA LEU A 231 -3.42 3.30 13.87
C LEU A 231 -4.28 3.34 15.13
N ARG A 232 -5.56 2.96 15.02
CA ARG A 232 -6.50 3.00 16.15
C ARG A 232 -6.27 1.89 17.18
N ALA A 233 -5.35 0.96 16.91
CA ALA A 233 -4.86 0.06 17.96
C ALA A 233 -4.16 0.82 19.09
N ALA A 234 -3.62 2.01 18.81
CA ALA A 234 -3.01 2.87 19.81
C ALA A 234 -3.99 3.39 20.88
N ASP A 235 -5.30 3.40 20.57
CA ASP A 235 -6.34 3.80 21.51
C ASP A 235 -6.64 2.69 22.55
N ASP A 236 -6.07 1.48 22.41
CA ASP A 236 -6.21 0.35 23.31
C ASP A 236 -4.84 -0.30 23.61
N PRO A 237 -4.22 0.02 24.77
CA PRO A 237 -2.94 -0.56 25.15
C PRO A 237 -2.95 -2.10 25.28
N GLY A 238 -4.12 -2.71 25.53
CA GLY A 238 -4.28 -4.16 25.57
C GLY A 238 -4.12 -4.76 24.16
N LEU A 239 -4.73 -4.11 23.17
CA LEU A 239 -4.64 -4.49 21.77
C LEU A 239 -3.22 -4.33 21.22
N LEU A 240 -2.50 -3.25 21.58
CA LEU A 240 -1.08 -3.11 21.19
C LEU A 240 -0.22 -4.26 21.72
N ARG A 241 -0.40 -4.63 22.99
CA ARG A 241 0.32 -5.79 23.57
C ARG A 241 -0.02 -7.09 22.86
N GLU A 242 -1.27 -7.28 22.49
CA GLU A 242 -1.71 -8.45 21.75
C GLU A 242 -1.09 -8.52 20.36
N LEU A 243 -1.09 -7.42 19.60
CA LEU A 243 -0.45 -7.32 18.29
C LEU A 243 1.05 -7.63 18.38
N ALA A 244 1.73 -7.05 19.35
CA ALA A 244 3.15 -7.31 19.61
C ALA A 244 3.42 -8.79 19.94
N ALA A 245 2.61 -9.39 20.83
CA ALA A 245 2.74 -10.79 21.25
C ALA A 245 2.45 -11.79 20.11
N ARG A 246 1.47 -11.48 19.25
CA ARG A 246 1.16 -12.28 18.05
C ARG A 246 2.15 -12.03 16.91
N GLY A 247 2.95 -10.99 16.99
CA GLY A 247 3.93 -10.64 15.96
C GLY A 247 3.33 -10.08 14.68
N VAL A 248 2.11 -9.55 14.75
CA VAL A 248 1.44 -8.90 13.62
C VAL A 248 2.15 -7.58 13.31
N VAL A 249 2.50 -7.37 12.04
CA VAL A 249 3.11 -6.11 11.57
C VAL A 249 2.01 -5.14 11.17
N LEU A 250 2.19 -3.86 11.47
CA LEU A 250 1.32 -2.79 10.98
C LEU A 250 2.01 -2.05 9.84
N ASP A 251 1.32 -1.90 8.70
CA ASP A 251 1.83 -1.18 7.52
C ASP A 251 1.36 0.27 7.58
N VAL A 252 2.19 1.17 8.10
CA VAL A 252 1.85 2.56 8.42
C VAL A 252 2.21 3.48 7.26
N CYS A 253 1.33 4.44 6.96
CA CYS A 253 1.48 5.40 5.87
C CYS A 253 1.36 6.83 6.42
N PRO A 254 2.44 7.41 7.00
CA PRO A 254 2.37 8.66 7.76
C PRO A 254 1.79 9.84 6.98
N ILE A 255 2.18 10.01 5.71
CA ILE A 255 1.70 11.12 4.87
C ILE A 255 0.24 10.92 4.48
N SER A 256 -0.15 9.70 4.10
CA SER A 256 -1.54 9.34 3.84
C SER A 256 -2.42 9.68 5.04
N ASN A 257 -2.00 9.28 6.24
CA ASN A 257 -2.78 9.51 7.46
C ASN A 257 -2.97 11.00 7.78
N LEU A 258 -2.04 11.86 7.39
CA LEU A 258 -2.21 13.31 7.45
C LEU A 258 -3.15 13.83 6.36
N ARG A 259 -3.02 13.34 5.14
CA ARG A 259 -3.80 13.81 3.98
C ARG A 259 -5.27 13.40 4.08
N THR A 260 -5.55 12.22 4.60
CA THR A 260 -6.92 11.73 4.87
C THR A 260 -7.53 12.38 6.13
N GLY A 261 -6.73 13.08 6.93
CA GLY A 261 -7.19 13.71 8.17
C GLY A 261 -7.44 12.73 9.32
N VAL A 262 -7.04 11.48 9.17
CA VAL A 262 -7.09 10.46 10.24
C VAL A 262 -6.20 10.87 11.41
N VAL A 263 -5.09 11.54 11.09
CA VAL A 263 -4.18 12.17 12.05
C VAL A 263 -4.14 13.69 11.77
N SER A 264 -4.31 14.51 12.79
CA SER A 264 -4.40 15.96 12.62
C SER A 264 -3.08 16.65 12.30
N THR A 265 -1.97 16.16 12.85
CA THR A 265 -0.60 16.63 12.59
C THR A 265 0.38 15.47 12.74
N LEU A 266 1.55 15.57 12.11
CA LEU A 266 2.59 14.54 12.25
C LEU A 266 2.98 14.29 13.72
N ALA A 267 3.06 15.34 14.53
CA ALA A 267 3.41 15.23 15.95
C ALA A 267 2.40 14.40 16.78
N HIS A 268 1.16 14.26 16.31
CA HIS A 268 0.13 13.44 16.95
C HIS A 268 0.02 12.03 16.36
N HIS A 269 0.93 11.68 15.45
CA HIS A 269 0.90 10.36 14.83
C HIS A 269 1.24 9.27 15.84
N PRO A 270 0.45 8.17 15.95
CA PRO A 270 0.64 7.15 16.98
C PRO A 270 1.83 6.21 16.74
N LEU A 271 2.52 6.31 15.62
CA LEU A 271 3.65 5.42 15.26
C LEU A 271 4.69 5.26 16.39
N PRO A 272 5.17 6.33 17.07
CA PRO A 272 6.14 6.15 18.17
C PRO A 272 5.57 5.33 19.33
N MET A 273 4.30 5.50 19.65
CA MET A 273 3.64 4.74 20.72
C MET A 273 3.51 3.27 20.36
N MET A 274 3.16 2.97 19.10
CA MET A 274 3.02 1.60 18.60
C MET A 274 4.38 0.87 18.65
N VAL A 275 5.45 1.52 18.17
CA VAL A 275 6.81 0.98 18.20
C VAL A 275 7.28 0.80 19.66
N ALA A 276 7.05 1.78 20.54
CA ALA A 276 7.40 1.68 21.96
C ALA A 276 6.67 0.54 22.68
N ALA A 277 5.46 0.18 22.21
CA ALA A 277 4.71 -0.98 22.72
C ALA A 277 5.22 -2.33 22.15
N GLY A 278 6.25 -2.32 21.30
CA GLY A 278 6.86 -3.51 20.70
C GLY A 278 6.17 -4.00 19.42
N VAL A 279 5.24 -3.22 18.85
CA VAL A 279 4.62 -3.55 17.57
C VAL A 279 5.59 -3.23 16.44
N ALA A 280 5.84 -4.18 15.55
CA ALA A 280 6.61 -3.93 14.35
C ALA A 280 5.77 -3.10 13.35
N CYS A 281 6.30 -1.95 12.92
CA CYS A 281 5.63 -1.04 12.01
C CYS A 281 6.49 -0.83 10.76
N SER A 282 6.02 -1.32 9.60
CA SER A 282 6.59 -0.98 8.30
C SER A 282 6.09 0.39 7.85
N VAL A 283 6.83 1.03 6.93
CA VAL A 283 6.46 2.34 6.38
C VAL A 283 6.22 2.22 4.89
N SER A 284 5.13 2.79 4.43
CA SER A 284 4.66 2.72 3.06
C SER A 284 3.95 4.02 2.65
N THR A 285 3.53 4.12 1.38
CA THR A 285 3.00 5.37 0.81
C THR A 285 1.48 5.40 0.63
N ASP A 286 0.80 4.25 0.62
CA ASP A 286 -0.64 4.11 0.37
C ASP A 286 -1.03 4.47 -1.09
N ASP A 287 -1.42 5.71 -1.37
CA ASP A 287 -1.78 6.24 -2.69
C ASP A 287 -0.83 7.39 -3.08
N PRO A 288 0.45 7.12 -3.42
CA PRO A 288 1.50 8.14 -3.48
C PRO A 288 1.26 9.25 -4.50
N ALA A 289 0.64 8.94 -5.64
CA ALA A 289 0.32 9.97 -6.63
C ALA A 289 -0.82 10.88 -6.15
N MET A 290 -1.75 10.35 -5.39
CA MET A 290 -2.90 11.09 -4.88
C MET A 290 -2.56 11.93 -3.66
N PHE A 291 -1.67 11.45 -2.80
CA PHE A 291 -1.28 12.17 -1.58
C PHE A 291 -0.04 13.06 -1.76
N ASP A 292 0.46 13.18 -2.99
CA ASP A 292 1.64 13.97 -3.34
C ASP A 292 2.83 13.60 -2.44
N THR A 293 3.09 12.30 -2.35
CA THR A 293 4.19 11.72 -1.58
C THR A 293 5.00 10.74 -2.41
N ASP A 294 6.08 10.27 -1.84
CA ASP A 294 6.92 9.18 -2.32
C ASP A 294 7.51 8.40 -1.14
N LEU A 295 8.11 7.27 -1.42
CA LEU A 295 8.64 6.39 -0.37
C LEU A 295 9.73 7.05 0.49
N SER A 296 10.50 7.98 -0.06
CA SER A 296 11.50 8.72 0.72
C SER A 296 10.85 9.73 1.67
N ALA A 297 9.76 10.38 1.25
CA ALA A 297 9.03 11.33 2.08
C ALA A 297 8.35 10.64 3.27
N ASP A 298 7.74 9.45 3.07
CA ASP A 298 7.13 8.69 4.17
C ASP A 298 8.16 8.16 5.17
N TYR A 299 9.32 7.67 4.69
CA TYR A 299 10.43 7.32 5.58
C TYR A 299 11.01 8.54 6.33
N ALA A 300 11.07 9.71 5.68
CA ALA A 300 11.47 10.95 6.36
C ALA A 300 10.46 11.37 7.43
N ALA A 301 9.16 11.19 7.19
CA ALA A 301 8.12 11.42 8.19
C ALA A 301 8.26 10.48 9.40
N ALA A 302 8.54 9.19 9.18
CA ALA A 302 8.80 8.23 10.26
C ALA A 302 10.05 8.62 11.08
N ARG A 303 11.13 9.06 10.42
CA ARG A 303 12.34 9.57 11.10
C ARG A 303 12.05 10.82 11.94
N ALA A 304 11.25 11.73 11.44
CA ALA A 304 10.82 12.91 12.20
C ALA A 304 10.00 12.56 13.45
N LEU A 305 9.39 11.37 13.45
CA LEU A 305 8.71 10.78 14.60
C LEU A 305 9.65 9.97 15.52
N GLY A 306 10.92 9.88 15.20
CA GLY A 306 11.92 9.15 16.01
C GLY A 306 11.99 7.65 15.72
N VAL A 307 11.42 7.18 14.60
CA VAL A 307 11.55 5.79 14.14
C VAL A 307 12.62 5.72 13.06
N THR A 308 13.64 4.93 13.26
CA THR A 308 14.81 4.85 12.37
C THR A 308 14.48 4.15 11.05
N ALA A 309 15.24 4.47 10.01
CA ALA A 309 15.11 3.79 8.71
C ALA A 309 15.37 2.27 8.84
N ARG A 310 16.29 1.88 9.71
CA ARG A 310 16.59 0.48 10.03
C ARG A 310 15.39 -0.23 10.66
N GLU A 311 14.73 0.39 11.65
CA GLU A 311 13.54 -0.19 12.28
C GLU A 311 12.41 -0.40 11.25
N CYS A 312 12.17 0.60 10.38
CA CYS A 312 11.20 0.48 9.29
C CYS A 312 11.56 -0.67 8.31
N TYR A 313 12.84 -0.79 7.94
CA TYR A 313 13.31 -1.85 7.06
C TYR A 313 13.13 -3.24 7.69
N VAL A 314 13.54 -3.42 8.95
CA VAL A 314 13.42 -4.68 9.68
C VAL A 314 11.96 -5.08 9.86
N ALA A 315 11.08 -4.12 10.15
CA ALA A 315 9.64 -4.37 10.22
C ALA A 315 9.07 -4.78 8.84
N GLY A 316 9.50 -4.10 7.77
CA GLY A 316 9.15 -4.45 6.40
C GLY A 316 9.60 -5.87 6.03
N GLN A 317 10.85 -6.23 6.34
CA GLN A 317 11.38 -7.58 6.12
C GLN A 317 10.58 -8.64 6.88
N ARG A 318 10.25 -8.37 8.14
CA ARG A 318 9.44 -9.27 8.97
C ARG A 318 8.05 -9.47 8.39
N GLY A 319 7.44 -8.39 7.89
CA GLY A 319 6.08 -8.39 7.35
C GLY A 319 5.96 -8.93 5.93
N ALA A 320 7.04 -8.94 5.13
CA ALA A 320 7.01 -9.34 3.72
C ALA A 320 6.45 -10.76 3.52
N LEU A 321 5.43 -10.87 2.68
CA LEU A 321 4.81 -12.15 2.29
C LEU A 321 5.55 -12.74 1.08
N CYS A 322 6.78 -13.15 1.27
CA CYS A 322 7.60 -13.73 0.21
C CYS A 322 8.17 -15.08 0.61
N ASP A 323 8.74 -15.78 -0.38
CA ASP A 323 9.43 -17.03 -0.15
C ASP A 323 10.72 -16.85 0.68
N GLU A 324 11.22 -17.94 1.26
CA GLU A 324 12.39 -17.92 2.14
C GLU A 324 13.68 -17.45 1.44
N GLN A 325 13.79 -17.66 0.11
CA GLN A 325 14.93 -17.17 -0.66
C GLN A 325 14.91 -15.63 -0.71
N THR A 326 13.76 -15.04 -1.02
CA THR A 326 13.58 -13.57 -1.03
C THR A 326 13.78 -13.00 0.37
N LYS A 327 13.23 -13.64 1.43
CA LYS A 327 13.48 -13.20 2.83
C LYS A 327 14.96 -13.20 3.18
N SER A 328 15.68 -14.25 2.81
CA SER A 328 17.12 -14.35 3.04
C SER A 328 17.91 -13.26 2.29
N GLU A 329 17.47 -12.90 1.09
CA GLU A 329 18.08 -11.81 0.33
C GLU A 329 17.83 -10.45 0.98
N LEU A 330 16.60 -10.17 1.39
CA LEU A 330 16.26 -8.95 2.14
C LEU A 330 17.07 -8.83 3.43
N GLN A 331 17.22 -9.96 4.16
CA GLN A 331 18.09 -10.01 5.36
C GLN A 331 19.54 -9.61 5.00
N ARG A 332 20.11 -10.23 3.98
CA ARG A 332 21.49 -9.96 3.55
C ARG A 332 21.67 -8.49 3.11
N ILE A 333 20.69 -7.91 2.42
CA ILE A 333 20.72 -6.50 2.04
C ILE A 333 20.73 -5.63 3.30
N GLY A 334 19.84 -5.87 4.25
CA GLY A 334 19.76 -5.12 5.51
C GLY A 334 21.01 -5.23 6.36
N ASP A 335 21.58 -6.44 6.48
CA ASP A 335 22.78 -6.70 7.28
C ASP A 335 24.06 -6.11 6.66
N SER A 336 24.11 -5.98 5.34
CA SER A 336 25.26 -5.42 4.62
C SER A 336 25.24 -3.90 4.49
N PHE A 337 24.14 -3.24 4.84
CA PHE A 337 24.00 -1.80 4.71
C PHE A 337 24.49 -1.09 5.97
N ASP A 338 25.25 -0.01 5.77
CA ASP A 338 25.72 0.86 6.87
C ASP A 338 24.62 1.85 7.28
N TRP A 339 23.77 1.41 8.23
CA TRP A 339 22.65 2.21 8.72
C TRP A 339 23.07 3.46 9.49
N ASP A 340 24.22 3.41 10.16
CA ASP A 340 24.73 4.55 10.93
C ASP A 340 25.08 5.72 10.00
N ALA A 341 25.64 5.44 8.82
CA ALA A 341 25.90 6.47 7.81
C ALA A 341 24.62 7.07 7.20
N ALA A 342 23.50 6.35 7.20
CA ALA A 342 22.23 6.82 6.63
C ALA A 342 21.41 7.67 7.62
N GLU A 343 21.71 7.64 8.92
CA GLU A 343 20.99 8.43 9.93
C GLU A 343 21.48 9.88 10.00
N PHE A 344 22.62 10.19 9.42
CA PHE A 344 23.23 11.54 9.44
C PHE A 344 22.98 12.35 8.14
N ASP A 345 22.38 11.79 7.11
CA ASP A 345 21.97 12.45 5.87
C ASP A 345 20.45 12.76 5.90
#